data_3072b33e5d7c94ec73794c40216d7ece
#
_entry.id   3072b33e5d7c94ec73794c40216d7ece
#
_cell.length_a   1.000
_cell.length_b   1.000
_cell.length_c   1.000
_cell.angle_alpha   90.00
_cell.angle_beta   90.00
_cell.angle_gamma   90.00
#
_symmetry.space_group_name_H-M   'P 1'
#
loop_
_entity.id
_entity.type
_entity.pdbx_description
1 polymer ?
#
loop_
_entity_poly.entity_id
_entity_poly.type
_entity_poly.pdbx_seq_one_letter_code
_entity_poly.pdbx_strand_id
1 'polypeptide(L)'
;MRKLLPVLMAATVASAAAAQTIPNRESARIQNRLAWEHMKVEAWEKAAGMFRQAISLDPTYEYAYYGLGRANMAMKKYVEAIAALEKCGSLYRAEAGRRFANAQEAQRYRRDRIMEIDDQIRQVQSMPQSAKSADQLRQLQNLRRLEQDRIQRGNNMDIDATVPAYVSLSLGSAYFRAGKLGDAEREYKAAIAADAKAGEAHSNLAVVYLETGRLSEAEKAVRAAERAGYKIHPQLKQDIKERAKGGA
;
A
#
# COMPACT_ATOMS: atom_id res chain seq x y z
N MET A 1 5.67 -67.14 38.01
CA MET A 1 5.87 -66.40 36.72
C MET A 1 4.85 -65.29 36.62
N ARG A 2 5.23 -64.05 36.99
CA ARG A 2 4.36 -62.86 36.87
C ARG A 2 4.76 -62.12 35.59
N LYS A 3 3.86 -62.06 34.62
CA LYS A 3 4.03 -61.29 33.41
C LYS A 3 3.76 -59.78 33.68
N LEU A 4 4.79 -58.98 33.53
CA LEU A 4 4.65 -57.51 33.52
C LEU A 4 4.17 -57.08 32.13
N LEU A 5 3.00 -56.41 32.08
CA LEU A 5 2.54 -55.66 30.92
C LEU A 5 3.18 -54.28 30.89
N PRO A 6 3.68 -53.80 29.75
CA PRO A 6 4.13 -52.43 29.67
C PRO A 6 2.92 -51.47 29.52
N VAL A 7 2.88 -50.47 30.38
CA VAL A 7 1.94 -49.34 30.29
C VAL A 7 2.41 -48.46 29.15
N LEU A 8 1.65 -48.41 28.05
CA LEU A 8 1.83 -47.43 27.02
C LEU A 8 1.33 -46.08 27.53
N MET A 9 2.22 -45.15 27.82
CA MET A 9 1.89 -43.75 28.00
C MET A 9 1.59 -43.16 26.60
N ALA A 10 0.32 -42.93 26.31
CA ALA A 10 -0.08 -42.12 25.19
C ALA A 10 0.21 -40.65 25.51
N ALA A 11 1.24 -40.10 24.90
CA ALA A 11 1.47 -38.65 24.92
C ALA A 11 0.41 -37.98 24.07
N THR A 12 -0.57 -37.37 24.67
CA THR A 12 -1.51 -36.47 24.03
C THR A 12 -0.77 -35.21 23.63
N VAL A 13 -0.37 -35.12 22.39
CA VAL A 13 0.06 -33.87 21.78
C VAL A 13 -1.18 -32.98 21.71
N ALA A 14 -1.31 -32.07 22.67
CA ALA A 14 -2.28 -31.00 22.60
C ALA A 14 -1.85 -30.08 21.45
N SER A 15 -2.45 -30.28 20.30
CA SER A 15 -2.43 -29.30 19.20
C SER A 15 -3.10 -28.03 19.73
N ALA A 16 -2.31 -27.03 20.07
CA ALA A 16 -2.79 -25.68 20.26
C ALA A 16 -3.27 -25.19 18.87
N ALA A 17 -4.51 -25.52 18.52
CA ALA A 17 -5.20 -24.85 17.45
C ALA A 17 -5.21 -23.36 17.82
N ALA A 18 -4.36 -22.57 17.16
CA ALA A 18 -4.44 -21.12 17.23
C ALA A 18 -5.89 -20.76 16.97
N ALA A 19 -6.59 -20.27 17.98
CA ALA A 19 -7.96 -19.79 17.83
C ALA A 19 -7.91 -18.72 16.74
N GLN A 20 -8.46 -19.03 15.56
CA GLN A 20 -8.62 -18.07 14.49
C GLN A 20 -9.59 -17.02 15.04
N THR A 21 -9.05 -15.90 15.50
CA THR A 21 -9.85 -14.76 15.91
C THR A 21 -10.69 -14.31 14.72
N ILE A 22 -12.00 -14.27 14.90
CA ILE A 22 -12.91 -13.71 13.88
C ILE A 22 -12.43 -12.28 13.62
N PRO A 23 -12.10 -11.92 12.37
CA PRO A 23 -11.60 -10.59 12.05
C PRO A 23 -12.56 -9.52 12.54
N ASN A 24 -12.08 -8.59 13.34
CA ASN A 24 -12.87 -7.47 13.83
C ASN A 24 -12.50 -6.20 13.05
N ARG A 25 -13.00 -6.10 11.83
CA ARG A 25 -12.73 -5.00 10.88
C ARG A 25 -13.05 -3.62 11.47
N GLU A 26 -14.16 -3.50 12.21
CA GLU A 26 -14.54 -2.22 12.81
C GLU A 26 -13.55 -1.75 13.87
N SER A 27 -13.17 -2.62 14.80
CA SER A 27 -12.15 -2.30 15.80
C SER A 27 -10.79 -2.02 15.17
N ALA A 28 -10.42 -2.76 14.12
CA ALA A 28 -9.20 -2.51 13.36
C ALA A 28 -9.21 -1.13 12.70
N ARG A 29 -10.34 -0.69 12.13
CA ARG A 29 -10.49 0.65 11.54
C ARG A 29 -10.33 1.74 12.58
N ILE A 30 -10.89 1.57 13.78
CA ILE A 30 -10.72 2.53 14.89
C ILE A 30 -9.24 2.67 15.25
N GLN A 31 -8.53 1.56 15.47
CA GLN A 31 -7.10 1.59 15.78
C GLN A 31 -6.27 2.21 14.65
N ASN A 32 -6.59 1.86 13.41
CA ASN A 32 -5.94 2.44 12.25
C ASN A 32 -6.13 3.96 12.19
N ARG A 33 -7.35 4.47 12.42
CA ARG A 33 -7.62 5.92 12.45
C ARG A 33 -6.81 6.63 13.54
N LEU A 34 -6.76 6.08 14.75
CA LEU A 34 -5.95 6.62 15.84
C LEU A 34 -4.45 6.60 15.51
N ALA A 35 -3.96 5.54 14.85
CA ALA A 35 -2.57 5.47 14.39
C ALA A 35 -2.22 6.62 13.45
N TRP A 36 -3.14 6.96 12.54
CA TRP A 36 -2.92 8.09 11.64
C TRP A 36 -2.93 9.46 12.35
N GLU A 37 -3.66 9.63 13.45
CA GLU A 37 -3.53 10.87 14.25
C GLU A 37 -2.11 10.98 14.84
N HIS A 38 -1.51 9.88 15.28
CA HIS A 38 -0.11 9.88 15.70
C HIS A 38 0.87 10.14 14.55
N MET A 39 0.56 9.70 13.33
CA MET A 39 1.36 10.03 12.12
C MET A 39 1.41 11.54 11.86
N LYS A 40 0.33 12.27 12.11
CA LYS A 40 0.25 13.74 11.89
C LYS A 40 1.17 14.53 12.84
N VAL A 41 1.36 14.01 14.05
CA VAL A 41 2.22 14.64 15.06
C VAL A 41 3.60 13.97 15.16
N GLU A 42 3.99 13.26 14.11
CA GLU A 42 5.29 12.61 13.95
C GLU A 42 5.65 11.58 15.05
N ALA A 43 4.65 11.09 15.77
CA ALA A 43 4.81 10.06 16.80
C ALA A 43 4.88 8.66 16.14
N TRP A 44 5.91 8.43 15.33
CA TRP A 44 6.03 7.29 14.42
C TRP A 44 5.99 5.93 15.11
N GLU A 45 6.66 5.78 16.26
CA GLU A 45 6.67 4.54 17.05
C GLU A 45 5.28 4.21 17.60
N LYS A 46 4.57 5.22 18.11
CA LYS A 46 3.20 5.06 18.62
C LYS A 46 2.25 4.68 17.49
N ALA A 47 2.36 5.38 16.35
CA ALA A 47 1.59 5.05 15.15
C ALA A 47 1.83 3.61 14.70
N ALA A 48 3.09 3.18 14.61
CA ALA A 48 3.43 1.81 14.23
C ALA A 48 2.87 0.77 15.21
N GLY A 49 2.88 1.08 16.51
CA GLY A 49 2.25 0.23 17.56
C GLY A 49 0.75 0.05 17.32
N MET A 50 0.03 1.13 17.04
CA MET A 50 -1.42 1.10 16.81
C MET A 50 -1.77 0.45 15.47
N PHE A 51 -0.95 0.61 14.41
CA PHE A 51 -1.13 -0.14 13.17
C PHE A 51 -0.98 -1.65 13.38
N ARG A 52 -0.01 -2.10 14.22
CA ARG A 52 0.12 -3.52 14.60
C ARG A 52 -1.10 -4.01 15.38
N GLN A 53 -1.67 -3.19 16.27
CA GLN A 53 -2.92 -3.53 16.96
C GLN A 53 -4.08 -3.68 15.96
N ALA A 54 -4.22 -2.77 14.99
CA ALA A 54 -5.20 -2.91 13.92
C ALA A 54 -5.02 -4.21 13.13
N ILE A 55 -3.78 -4.57 12.79
CA ILE A 55 -3.43 -5.82 12.10
C ILE A 55 -3.75 -7.05 12.96
N SER A 56 -3.54 -6.99 14.27
CA SER A 56 -3.88 -8.10 15.18
C SER A 56 -5.39 -8.33 15.29
N LEU A 57 -6.20 -7.26 15.19
CA LEU A 57 -7.66 -7.32 15.20
C LEU A 57 -8.22 -7.82 13.88
N ASP A 58 -7.62 -7.43 12.77
CA ASP A 58 -7.96 -7.91 11.43
C ASP A 58 -6.69 -8.04 10.55
N PRO A 59 -6.12 -9.25 10.47
CA PRO A 59 -4.95 -9.51 9.64
C PRO A 59 -5.15 -9.33 8.13
N THR A 60 -6.40 -9.15 7.70
CA THR A 60 -6.75 -8.89 6.29
C THR A 60 -6.94 -7.40 5.98
N TYR A 61 -6.75 -6.53 6.98
CA TYR A 61 -6.93 -5.09 6.80
C TYR A 61 -5.72 -4.45 6.12
N GLU A 62 -5.75 -4.41 4.81
CA GLU A 62 -4.66 -3.96 3.95
C GLU A 62 -4.18 -2.53 4.24
N TYR A 63 -5.10 -1.63 4.63
CA TYR A 63 -4.75 -0.23 4.90
C TYR A 63 -3.94 -0.04 6.20
N ALA A 64 -4.09 -0.95 7.17
CA ALA A 64 -3.24 -0.95 8.37
C ALA A 64 -1.79 -1.31 8.03
N TYR A 65 -1.58 -2.26 7.11
CA TYR A 65 -0.23 -2.57 6.61
C TYR A 65 0.37 -1.40 5.81
N TYR A 66 -0.43 -0.70 5.03
CA TYR A 66 0.01 0.54 4.37
C TYR A 66 0.48 1.58 5.38
N GLY A 67 -0.30 1.83 6.44
CA GLY A 67 0.05 2.74 7.52
C GLY A 67 1.33 2.34 8.24
N LEU A 68 1.47 1.05 8.58
CA LEU A 68 2.67 0.51 9.21
C LEU A 68 3.90 0.71 8.31
N GLY A 69 3.77 0.44 7.01
CA GLY A 69 4.84 0.69 6.04
C GLY A 69 5.26 2.16 6.01
N ARG A 70 4.29 3.09 6.02
CA ARG A 70 4.55 4.53 6.05
C ARG A 70 5.24 4.98 7.35
N ALA A 71 4.83 4.46 8.51
CA ALA A 71 5.46 4.72 9.79
C ALA A 71 6.91 4.22 9.82
N ASN A 72 7.15 3.00 9.33
CA ASN A 72 8.50 2.43 9.23
C ASN A 72 9.40 3.22 8.26
N MET A 73 8.84 3.72 7.14
CA MET A 73 9.57 4.62 6.23
C MET A 73 10.03 5.90 6.93
N ALA A 74 9.16 6.53 7.72
CA ALA A 74 9.50 7.74 8.49
C ALA A 74 10.61 7.47 9.51
N MET A 75 10.62 6.28 10.11
CA MET A 75 11.68 5.83 11.03
C MET A 75 12.94 5.30 10.32
N LYS A 76 13.00 5.33 8.99
CA LYS A 76 14.09 4.75 8.17
C LYS A 76 14.28 3.25 8.33
N LYS A 77 13.28 2.54 8.83
CA LYS A 77 13.23 1.06 8.94
C LYS A 77 12.76 0.48 7.61
N TYR A 78 13.64 0.54 6.59
CA TYR A 78 13.24 0.27 5.21
C TYR A 78 12.89 -1.20 4.96
N VAL A 79 13.53 -2.14 5.65
CA VAL A 79 13.24 -3.57 5.52
C VAL A 79 11.84 -3.88 6.04
N GLU A 80 11.49 -3.36 7.22
CA GLU A 80 10.17 -3.52 7.82
C GLU A 80 9.09 -2.76 7.02
N ALA A 81 9.45 -1.62 6.43
CA ALA A 81 8.55 -0.88 5.55
C ALA A 81 8.21 -1.69 4.30
N ILE A 82 9.21 -2.29 3.65
CA ILE A 82 9.03 -3.17 2.49
C ILE A 82 8.11 -4.32 2.86
N ALA A 83 8.40 -5.06 3.94
CA ALA A 83 7.61 -6.21 4.35
C ALA A 83 6.12 -5.84 4.59
N ALA A 84 5.86 -4.71 5.25
CA ALA A 84 4.49 -4.24 5.47
C ALA A 84 3.80 -3.84 4.16
N LEU A 85 4.46 -3.10 3.27
CA LEU A 85 3.88 -2.67 1.99
C LEU A 85 3.69 -3.82 1.00
N GLU A 86 4.60 -4.81 0.98
CA GLU A 86 4.41 -6.04 0.21
C GLU A 86 3.19 -6.83 0.68
N LYS A 87 3.00 -6.93 2.02
CA LYS A 87 1.82 -7.57 2.58
C LYS A 87 0.54 -6.82 2.21
N CYS A 88 0.56 -5.49 2.27
CA CYS A 88 -0.54 -4.65 1.79
C CYS A 88 -0.89 -4.98 0.32
N GLY A 89 0.09 -4.93 -0.57
CA GLY A 89 -0.11 -5.25 -1.99
C GLY A 89 -0.58 -6.70 -2.22
N SER A 90 -0.09 -7.65 -1.42
CA SER A 90 -0.53 -9.06 -1.52
C SER A 90 -2.00 -9.25 -1.14
N LEU A 91 -2.48 -8.52 -0.14
CA LEU A 91 -3.89 -8.56 0.27
C LEU A 91 -4.80 -8.01 -0.84
N TYR A 92 -4.42 -6.88 -1.47
CA TYR A 92 -5.17 -6.39 -2.64
C TYR A 92 -5.21 -7.42 -3.78
N ARG A 93 -4.08 -8.07 -4.08
CA ARG A 93 -4.03 -9.10 -5.13
C ARG A 93 -4.84 -10.35 -4.77
N ALA A 94 -4.90 -10.72 -3.49
CA ALA A 94 -5.67 -11.87 -3.04
C ALA A 94 -7.19 -11.66 -3.19
N GLU A 95 -7.65 -10.41 -3.11
CA GLU A 95 -9.06 -10.06 -3.36
C GLU A 95 -9.40 -9.99 -4.86
N ALA A 96 -8.39 -9.85 -5.74
CA ALA A 96 -8.61 -9.76 -7.19
C ALA A 96 -9.20 -11.07 -7.73
N GLY A 97 -10.30 -10.96 -8.47
CA GLY A 97 -11.00 -12.10 -9.07
C GLY A 97 -11.87 -12.91 -8.10
N ARG A 98 -11.97 -12.52 -6.82
CA ARG A 98 -12.94 -13.10 -5.90
C ARG A 98 -14.35 -12.79 -6.39
N ARG A 99 -15.23 -13.78 -6.36
CA ARG A 99 -16.66 -13.61 -6.68
C ARG A 99 -17.48 -13.62 -5.42
N PHE A 100 -18.49 -12.76 -5.36
CA PHE A 100 -19.47 -12.75 -4.28
C PHE A 100 -20.50 -13.88 -4.48
N ALA A 101 -20.95 -14.47 -3.37
CA ALA A 101 -21.97 -15.51 -3.42
C ALA A 101 -23.34 -14.97 -3.85
N ASN A 102 -23.63 -13.70 -3.57
CA ASN A 102 -24.87 -13.02 -3.91
C ASN A 102 -24.71 -11.49 -3.95
N ALA A 103 -25.72 -10.82 -4.50
CA ALA A 103 -25.73 -9.37 -4.63
C ALA A 103 -25.71 -8.62 -3.28
N GLN A 104 -26.28 -9.21 -2.21
CA GLN A 104 -26.29 -8.60 -0.88
C GLN A 104 -24.87 -8.56 -0.28
N GLU A 105 -24.13 -9.65 -0.42
CA GLU A 105 -22.70 -9.70 -0.02
C GLU A 105 -21.87 -8.67 -0.79
N ALA A 106 -22.05 -8.60 -2.11
CA ALA A 106 -21.39 -7.62 -2.96
C ALA A 106 -21.68 -6.18 -2.53
N GLN A 107 -22.94 -5.87 -2.25
CA GLN A 107 -23.32 -4.52 -1.80
C GLN A 107 -22.75 -4.19 -0.41
N ARG A 108 -22.75 -5.18 0.51
CA ARG A 108 -22.17 -5.01 1.85
C ARG A 108 -20.67 -4.68 1.74
N TYR A 109 -19.94 -5.52 1.02
CA TYR A 109 -18.50 -5.30 0.78
C TYR A 109 -18.18 -3.91 0.21
N ARG A 110 -18.95 -3.48 -0.81
CA ARG A 110 -18.72 -2.17 -1.45
C ARG A 110 -19.04 -1.00 -0.54
N ARG A 111 -20.09 -1.11 0.28
CA ARG A 111 -20.41 -0.09 1.30
C ARG A 111 -19.28 0.04 2.33
N ASP A 112 -18.79 -1.10 2.83
CA ASP A 112 -17.68 -1.13 3.76
C ASP A 112 -16.44 -0.53 3.13
N ARG A 113 -16.17 -0.87 1.87
CA ARG A 113 -15.06 -0.31 1.09
C ARG A 113 -15.16 1.20 0.89
N ILE A 114 -16.34 1.73 0.58
CA ILE A 114 -16.57 3.19 0.47
C ILE A 114 -16.30 3.87 1.81
N MET A 115 -16.76 3.31 2.93
CA MET A 115 -16.48 3.88 4.26
C MET A 115 -14.97 3.93 4.55
N GLU A 116 -14.22 2.90 4.17
CA GLU A 116 -12.77 2.89 4.30
C GLU A 116 -12.09 3.95 3.43
N ILE A 117 -12.52 4.09 2.19
CA ILE A 117 -12.02 5.14 1.29
C ILE A 117 -12.35 6.54 1.83
N ASP A 118 -13.54 6.75 2.39
CA ASP A 118 -13.93 8.02 3.01
C ASP A 118 -13.07 8.34 4.25
N ASP A 119 -12.71 7.33 5.06
CA ASP A 119 -11.75 7.48 6.15
C ASP A 119 -10.37 7.93 5.62
N GLN A 120 -9.90 7.31 4.54
CA GLN A 120 -8.63 7.67 3.89
C GLN A 120 -8.66 9.09 3.30
N ILE A 121 -9.77 9.49 2.67
CA ILE A 121 -9.97 10.84 2.13
C ILE A 121 -9.88 11.88 3.26
N ARG A 122 -10.63 11.69 4.35
CA ARG A 122 -10.58 12.58 5.52
C ARG A 122 -9.17 12.73 6.05
N GLN A 123 -8.45 11.63 6.12
CA GLN A 123 -7.07 11.62 6.59
C GLN A 123 -6.14 12.41 5.67
N VAL A 124 -6.17 12.17 4.35
CA VAL A 124 -5.33 12.93 3.40
C VAL A 124 -5.68 14.42 3.43
N GLN A 125 -6.96 14.77 3.55
CA GLN A 125 -7.41 16.17 3.68
C GLN A 125 -6.90 16.86 4.96
N SER A 126 -6.69 16.10 6.02
CA SER A 126 -6.17 16.63 7.30
C SER A 126 -4.64 16.78 7.34
N MET A 127 -3.93 16.30 6.32
CA MET A 127 -2.47 16.45 6.19
C MET A 127 -2.11 17.79 5.52
N PRO A 128 -0.87 18.27 5.70
CA PRO A 128 -0.37 19.43 4.95
C PRO A 128 -0.52 19.21 3.45
N GLN A 129 -1.04 20.23 2.76
CA GLN A 129 -1.27 20.15 1.31
C GLN A 129 0.06 20.11 0.55
N SER A 130 0.19 19.13 -0.32
CA SER A 130 1.35 18.92 -1.19
C SER A 130 0.90 18.30 -2.51
N ALA A 131 1.73 18.33 -3.55
CA ALA A 131 1.43 17.65 -4.81
C ALA A 131 1.14 16.16 -4.58
N LYS A 132 1.86 15.54 -3.63
CA LYS A 132 1.66 14.15 -3.24
C LYS A 132 0.29 13.90 -2.59
N SER A 133 -0.12 14.75 -1.62
CA SER A 133 -1.44 14.61 -0.98
C SER A 133 -2.57 14.90 -1.98
N ALA A 134 -2.40 15.83 -2.91
CA ALA A 134 -3.37 16.12 -3.97
C ALA A 134 -3.53 14.93 -4.93
N ASP A 135 -2.44 14.30 -5.37
CA ASP A 135 -2.49 13.10 -6.20
C ASP A 135 -3.17 11.92 -5.49
N GLN A 136 -2.81 11.68 -4.23
CA GLN A 136 -3.44 10.63 -3.43
C GLN A 136 -4.94 10.90 -3.21
N LEU A 137 -5.33 12.15 -2.94
CA LEU A 137 -6.72 12.53 -2.80
C LEU A 137 -7.51 12.27 -4.08
N ARG A 138 -6.97 12.65 -5.24
CA ARG A 138 -7.57 12.39 -6.55
C ARG A 138 -7.77 10.89 -6.79
N GLN A 139 -6.78 10.06 -6.48
CA GLN A 139 -6.87 8.61 -6.63
C GLN A 139 -7.97 8.02 -5.75
N LEU A 140 -8.04 8.43 -4.48
CA LEU A 140 -9.07 7.97 -3.55
C LEU A 140 -10.48 8.39 -3.98
N GLN A 141 -10.65 9.63 -4.44
CA GLN A 141 -11.94 10.10 -4.97
C GLN A 141 -12.38 9.31 -6.21
N ASN A 142 -11.45 8.96 -7.10
CA ASN A 142 -11.74 8.10 -8.25
C ASN A 142 -12.15 6.69 -7.82
N LEU A 143 -11.43 6.08 -6.87
CA LEU A 143 -11.79 4.77 -6.33
C LEU A 143 -13.17 4.78 -5.68
N ARG A 144 -13.49 5.81 -4.88
CA ARG A 144 -14.80 5.99 -4.27
C ARG A 144 -15.91 6.04 -5.33
N ARG A 145 -15.71 6.84 -6.38
CA ARG A 145 -16.67 6.95 -7.49
C ARG A 145 -16.88 5.61 -8.18
N LEU A 146 -15.81 4.87 -8.47
CA LEU A 146 -15.91 3.54 -9.09
C LEU A 146 -16.72 2.56 -8.23
N GLU A 147 -16.52 2.54 -6.90
CA GLU A 147 -17.32 1.67 -6.02
C GLU A 147 -18.80 2.11 -5.96
N GLN A 148 -19.07 3.41 -5.97
CA GLN A 148 -20.45 3.94 -6.05
C GLN A 148 -21.13 3.55 -7.36
N ASP A 149 -20.46 3.69 -8.49
CA ASP A 149 -20.97 3.31 -9.82
C ASP A 149 -21.27 1.79 -9.87
N ARG A 150 -20.42 0.97 -9.24
CA ARG A 150 -20.63 -0.49 -9.15
C ARG A 150 -21.88 -0.85 -8.33
N ILE A 151 -22.14 -0.13 -7.23
CA ILE A 151 -23.37 -0.30 -6.45
C ILE A 151 -24.61 0.03 -7.30
N GLN A 152 -24.57 1.15 -8.03
CA GLN A 152 -25.69 1.63 -8.85
C GLN A 152 -26.01 0.69 -10.02
N ARG A 153 -24.98 0.14 -10.67
CA ARG A 153 -25.15 -0.77 -11.82
C ARG A 153 -25.63 -2.16 -11.45
N GLY A 154 -25.56 -2.56 -10.18
CA GLY A 154 -26.19 -3.77 -9.63
C GLY A 154 -25.64 -5.13 -10.10
N ASN A 155 -24.84 -5.17 -11.14
CA ASN A 155 -24.48 -6.40 -11.87
C ASN A 155 -23.05 -6.91 -11.63
N ASN A 156 -22.27 -6.28 -10.78
CA ASN A 156 -20.86 -6.64 -10.65
C ASN A 156 -20.65 -7.58 -9.47
N MET A 157 -20.58 -8.87 -9.76
CA MET A 157 -20.34 -9.95 -8.79
C MET A 157 -18.84 -10.21 -8.56
N ASP A 158 -17.97 -9.60 -9.35
CA ASP A 158 -16.52 -9.80 -9.25
C ASP A 158 -15.87 -8.61 -8.52
N ILE A 159 -14.79 -8.90 -7.78
CA ILE A 159 -13.90 -7.88 -7.22
C ILE A 159 -12.82 -7.58 -8.25
N ASP A 160 -12.89 -6.39 -8.83
CA ASP A 160 -11.80 -5.84 -9.63
C ASP A 160 -10.85 -5.08 -8.68
N ALA A 161 -10.11 -5.85 -7.87
CA ALA A 161 -9.16 -5.29 -6.92
C ALA A 161 -7.79 -5.17 -7.59
N THR A 162 -7.47 -4.00 -8.07
CA THR A 162 -6.10 -3.65 -8.44
C THR A 162 -5.36 -3.07 -7.23
N VAL A 163 -4.07 -3.29 -7.15
CA VAL A 163 -3.23 -2.63 -6.14
C VAL A 163 -3.27 -1.12 -6.41
N PRO A 164 -3.72 -0.29 -5.46
CA PRO A 164 -3.78 1.16 -5.68
C PRO A 164 -2.40 1.75 -5.99
N ALA A 165 -2.33 2.72 -6.89
CA ALA A 165 -1.08 3.34 -7.31
C ALA A 165 -0.25 3.89 -6.15
N TYR A 166 -0.89 4.44 -5.10
CA TYR A 166 -0.21 4.97 -3.91
C TYR A 166 0.49 3.86 -3.09
N VAL A 167 0.01 2.61 -3.14
CA VAL A 167 0.66 1.47 -2.46
C VAL A 167 1.94 1.11 -3.18
N SER A 168 1.88 0.87 -4.50
CA SER A 168 3.06 0.58 -5.33
C SER A 168 4.06 1.73 -5.33
N LEU A 169 3.60 2.99 -5.34
CA LEU A 169 4.46 4.15 -5.20
C LEU A 169 5.24 4.14 -3.87
N SER A 170 4.55 3.85 -2.76
CA SER A 170 5.18 3.80 -1.44
C SER A 170 6.14 2.63 -1.31
N LEU A 171 5.81 1.47 -1.88
CA LEU A 171 6.69 0.30 -1.93
C LEU A 171 7.93 0.57 -2.79
N GLY A 172 7.76 1.18 -3.97
CA GLY A 172 8.87 1.61 -4.81
C GLY A 172 9.81 2.59 -4.09
N SER A 173 9.24 3.53 -3.32
CA SER A 173 10.03 4.45 -2.50
C SER A 173 10.79 3.74 -1.37
N ALA A 174 10.21 2.69 -0.76
CA ALA A 174 10.87 1.89 0.25
C ALA A 174 12.04 1.09 -0.35
N TYR A 175 11.85 0.47 -1.51
CA TYR A 175 12.92 -0.21 -2.24
C TYR A 175 14.04 0.74 -2.66
N PHE A 176 13.68 1.93 -3.18
CA PHE A 176 14.67 2.95 -3.55
C PHE A 176 15.53 3.35 -2.35
N ARG A 177 14.93 3.63 -1.19
CA ARG A 177 15.63 3.97 0.05
C ARG A 177 16.49 2.82 0.59
N ALA A 178 16.13 1.57 0.29
CA ALA A 178 16.91 0.38 0.60
C ALA A 178 18.02 0.08 -0.44
N GLY A 179 18.20 0.91 -1.46
CA GLY A 179 19.17 0.71 -2.54
C GLY A 179 18.78 -0.35 -3.58
N LYS A 180 17.55 -0.88 -3.51
CA LYS A 180 17.04 -1.92 -4.42
C LYS A 180 16.42 -1.28 -5.67
N LEU A 181 17.25 -0.70 -6.53
CA LEU A 181 16.80 0.13 -7.67
C LEU A 181 15.93 -0.63 -8.68
N GLY A 182 16.23 -1.90 -8.96
CA GLY A 182 15.43 -2.73 -9.88
C GLY A 182 14.02 -3.00 -9.35
N ASP A 183 13.89 -3.27 -8.05
CA ASP A 183 12.59 -3.45 -7.40
C ASP A 183 11.81 -2.13 -7.35
N ALA A 184 12.50 -1.01 -7.08
CA ALA A 184 11.90 0.32 -7.10
C ALA A 184 11.34 0.66 -8.49
N GLU A 185 12.09 0.39 -9.56
CA GLU A 185 11.65 0.58 -10.93
C GLU A 185 10.37 -0.21 -11.23
N ARG A 186 10.34 -1.50 -10.86
CA ARG A 186 9.17 -2.37 -11.06
C ARG A 186 7.94 -1.79 -10.38
N GLU A 187 8.07 -1.36 -9.12
CA GLU A 187 6.93 -0.84 -8.36
C GLU A 187 6.47 0.55 -8.85
N TYR A 188 7.39 1.43 -9.28
CA TYR A 188 6.98 2.71 -9.89
C TYR A 188 6.26 2.49 -11.23
N LYS A 189 6.70 1.52 -12.04
CA LYS A 189 5.96 1.14 -13.26
C LYS A 189 4.58 0.55 -12.93
N ALA A 190 4.46 -0.25 -11.87
CA ALA A 190 3.18 -0.76 -11.41
C ALA A 190 2.24 0.38 -10.95
N ALA A 191 2.76 1.38 -10.24
CA ALA A 191 2.00 2.57 -9.86
C ALA A 191 1.49 3.34 -11.08
N ILE A 192 2.33 3.51 -12.12
CA ILE A 192 1.96 4.17 -13.37
C ILE A 192 0.91 3.35 -14.16
N ALA A 193 1.02 2.04 -14.15
CA ALA A 193 0.03 1.16 -14.78
C ALA A 193 -1.34 1.24 -14.10
N ALA A 194 -1.36 1.37 -12.76
CA ALA A 194 -2.59 1.55 -11.99
C ALA A 194 -3.18 2.97 -12.15
N ASP A 195 -2.35 4.00 -12.30
CA ASP A 195 -2.77 5.37 -12.58
C ASP A 195 -1.73 6.08 -13.46
N ALA A 196 -2.03 6.20 -14.75
CA ALA A 196 -1.16 6.87 -15.72
C ALA A 196 -0.87 8.35 -15.38
N LYS A 197 -1.67 8.97 -14.51
CA LYS A 197 -1.48 10.34 -14.00
C LYS A 197 -0.75 10.39 -12.66
N ALA A 198 -0.15 9.29 -12.20
CA ALA A 198 0.69 9.27 -10.99
C ALA A 198 2.02 10.02 -11.24
N GLY A 199 1.97 11.35 -11.23
CA GLY A 199 3.10 12.22 -11.57
C GLY A 199 4.32 12.00 -10.68
N GLU A 200 4.12 11.73 -9.38
CA GLU A 200 5.20 11.39 -8.46
C GLU A 200 5.90 10.07 -8.85
N ALA A 201 5.13 9.07 -9.32
CA ALA A 201 5.72 7.79 -9.75
C ALA A 201 6.61 7.98 -11.00
N HIS A 202 6.17 8.80 -11.96
CA HIS A 202 7.00 9.17 -13.11
C HIS A 202 8.27 9.92 -12.68
N SER A 203 8.16 10.86 -11.73
CA SER A 203 9.30 11.61 -11.21
C SER A 203 10.31 10.70 -10.50
N ASN A 204 9.84 9.80 -9.64
CA ASN A 204 10.70 8.85 -8.93
C ASN A 204 11.35 7.84 -9.89
N LEU A 205 10.63 7.42 -10.92
CA LEU A 205 11.17 6.57 -11.98
C LEU A 205 12.29 7.29 -12.76
N ALA A 206 12.16 8.61 -13.00
CA ALA A 206 13.23 9.41 -13.61
C ALA A 206 14.49 9.42 -12.76
N VAL A 207 14.35 9.48 -11.43
CA VAL A 207 15.50 9.39 -10.50
C VAL A 207 16.16 8.02 -10.60
N VAL A 208 15.39 6.92 -10.63
CA VAL A 208 15.94 5.57 -10.79
C VAL A 208 16.70 5.45 -12.11
N TYR A 209 16.17 5.99 -13.20
CA TYR A 209 16.83 5.97 -14.51
C TYR A 209 18.12 6.81 -14.51
N LEU A 210 18.11 7.96 -13.83
CA LEU A 210 19.33 8.78 -13.66
C LEU A 210 20.40 8.01 -12.88
N GLU A 211 20.03 7.38 -11.75
CA GLU A 211 20.97 6.60 -10.93
C GLU A 211 21.54 5.36 -11.67
N THR A 212 20.78 4.82 -12.61
CA THR A 212 21.21 3.67 -13.44
C THR A 212 21.83 4.07 -14.77
N GLY A 213 22.08 5.37 -15.02
CA GLY A 213 22.73 5.88 -16.24
C GLY A 213 21.84 5.88 -17.49
N ARG A 214 20.55 5.59 -17.35
CA ARG A 214 19.57 5.54 -18.45
C ARG A 214 18.98 6.90 -18.75
N LEU A 215 19.79 7.83 -19.24
CA LEU A 215 19.48 9.25 -19.35
C LEU A 215 18.31 9.54 -20.29
N SER A 216 18.21 8.86 -21.45
CA SER A 216 17.07 9.03 -22.37
C SER A 216 15.74 8.65 -21.73
N GLU A 217 15.74 7.58 -20.92
CA GLU A 217 14.55 7.12 -20.19
C GLU A 217 14.21 8.08 -19.04
N ALA A 218 15.23 8.62 -18.35
CA ALA A 218 15.03 9.64 -17.32
C ALA A 218 14.34 10.89 -17.88
N GLU A 219 14.78 11.40 -19.04
CA GLU A 219 14.12 12.53 -19.69
C GLU A 219 12.69 12.24 -20.10
N LYS A 220 12.41 11.03 -20.65
CA LYS A 220 11.04 10.63 -21.00
C LYS A 220 10.13 10.60 -19.77
N ALA A 221 10.65 10.07 -18.64
CA ALA A 221 9.92 10.01 -17.37
C ALA A 221 9.66 11.41 -16.80
N VAL A 222 10.63 12.34 -16.86
CA VAL A 222 10.44 13.75 -16.50
C VAL A 222 9.30 14.37 -17.31
N ARG A 223 9.32 14.23 -18.64
CA ARG A 223 8.27 14.77 -19.51
C ARG A 223 6.90 14.14 -19.21
N ALA A 224 6.86 12.86 -18.83
CA ALA A 224 5.62 12.19 -18.44
C ALA A 224 5.08 12.74 -17.12
N ALA A 225 5.93 12.97 -16.12
CA ALA A 225 5.54 13.59 -14.86
C ALA A 225 4.96 15.02 -15.07
N GLU A 226 5.59 15.81 -15.92
CA GLU A 226 5.12 17.17 -16.26
C GLU A 226 3.75 17.14 -16.97
N ARG A 227 3.55 16.23 -17.91
CA ARG A 227 2.24 16.03 -18.57
C ARG A 227 1.15 15.58 -17.59
N ALA A 228 1.54 14.84 -16.53
CA ALA A 228 0.64 14.49 -15.43
C ALA A 228 0.37 15.66 -14.47
N GLY A 229 0.95 16.85 -14.71
CA GLY A 229 0.81 18.04 -13.88
C GLY A 229 1.71 18.04 -12.63
N TYR A 230 2.68 17.13 -12.54
CA TYR A 230 3.59 17.06 -11.41
C TYR A 230 4.78 18.03 -11.60
N LYS A 231 5.04 18.85 -10.57
CA LYS A 231 6.15 19.81 -10.59
C LYS A 231 7.46 19.09 -10.30
N ILE A 232 8.30 18.94 -11.32
CA ILE A 232 9.63 18.36 -11.19
C ILE A 232 10.57 19.33 -10.46
N HIS A 233 11.39 18.79 -9.55
CA HIS A 233 12.43 19.57 -8.92
C HIS A 233 13.48 19.99 -9.96
N PRO A 234 13.85 21.29 -10.06
CA PRO A 234 14.76 21.79 -11.09
C PRO A 234 16.11 21.05 -11.13
N GLN A 235 16.61 20.66 -9.95
CA GLN A 235 17.87 19.93 -9.82
C GLN A 235 17.87 18.61 -10.60
N LEU A 236 16.78 17.85 -10.58
CA LEU A 236 16.68 16.58 -11.34
C LEU A 236 16.91 16.80 -12.84
N LYS A 237 16.33 17.86 -13.39
CA LYS A 237 16.53 18.21 -14.83
C LYS A 237 17.96 18.61 -15.11
N GLN A 238 18.57 19.36 -14.19
CA GLN A 238 19.96 19.78 -14.30
C GLN A 238 20.90 18.58 -14.24
N ASP A 239 20.70 17.68 -13.27
CA ASP A 239 21.53 16.48 -13.11
C ASP A 239 21.49 15.57 -14.35
N ILE A 240 20.31 15.37 -14.92
CA ILE A 240 20.13 14.61 -16.18
C ILE A 240 20.93 15.28 -17.31
N LYS A 241 20.82 16.61 -17.45
CA LYS A 241 21.52 17.37 -18.51
C LYS A 241 23.03 17.36 -18.34
N GLU A 242 23.52 17.45 -17.10
CA GLU A 242 24.97 17.43 -16.81
C GLU A 242 25.56 16.06 -17.09
N ARG A 243 24.92 14.98 -16.64
CA ARG A 243 25.38 13.61 -16.95
C ARG A 243 25.33 13.31 -18.45
N ALA A 244 24.34 13.84 -19.18
CA ALA A 244 24.29 13.69 -20.65
C ALA A 244 25.46 14.39 -21.37
N LYS A 245 26.01 15.49 -20.80
CA LYS A 245 27.17 16.17 -21.36
C LYS A 245 28.51 15.53 -20.98
N GLY A 246 28.60 14.92 -19.81
CA GLY A 246 29.82 14.31 -19.31
C GLY A 246 30.03 12.86 -19.77
N GLY A 247 29.08 12.27 -20.48
CA GLY A 247 29.16 10.93 -21.06
C GLY A 247 29.41 10.88 -22.57
N ALA A 248 29.76 12.03 -23.17
CA ALA A 248 30.09 12.16 -24.58
C ALA A 248 31.60 12.15 -24.83
#